data_537a0d875ad76e2a0d6062ea6367789f
#
_entry.id   537a0d875ad76e2a0d6062ea6367789f
#
_cell.length_a   1.000
_cell.length_b   1.000
_cell.length_c   1.000
_cell.angle_alpha   90.00
_cell.angle_beta   90.00
_cell.angle_gamma   90.00
#
_symmetry.space_group_name_H-M   'P 1'
#
loop_
_entity.id
_entity.type
_entity.pdbx_description
1 polymer ?
#
loop_
_entity_poly.entity_id
_entity_poly.type
_entity_poly.pdbx_seq_one_letter_code
_entity_poly.pdbx_strand_id
1 'polypeptide(L)'
;SDVYKRQIQGPNDPILKPKTAHKMDYEVEVAMVIGKEGKNISENNAQEYVFGYCIVNDISERSWQKERGGQWIKGKSIAGPTGPYLVTKDEIVDINNLNLSLDVNGERRQTGNTERMIFNFNFLVSHISHFMTLYPGTIITTGTPAGTAMEMDMPKFLQVGDKLNLKVDHLGEQNHICLLYTSDAADE
;
A
#
# COMPACT_ATOMS: atom_id res chain seq x y z
N SER A 1 8.83 -3.97 -19.36
CA SER A 1 8.57 -4.74 -18.13
C SER A 1 9.16 -4.12 -16.86
N ASP A 2 10.11 -3.20 -16.97
CA ASP A 2 10.80 -2.63 -15.79
C ASP A 2 10.04 -1.53 -15.07
N VAL A 3 9.00 -0.98 -15.66
CA VAL A 3 8.24 0.14 -15.06
C VAL A 3 7.53 -0.26 -13.77
N TYR A 4 7.06 -1.49 -13.66
CA TYR A 4 6.30 -1.96 -12.49
C TYR A 4 7.18 -2.36 -11.29
N LYS A 5 8.40 -2.80 -11.51
CA LYS A 5 9.32 -3.18 -10.43
C LYS A 5 9.81 -2.00 -9.60
N ARG A 6 9.77 -0.78 -10.15
CA ARG A 6 10.20 0.44 -9.47
C ARG A 6 9.18 0.99 -8.46
N GLN A 7 7.99 0.41 -8.39
CA GLN A 7 6.94 0.82 -7.45
C GLN A 7 7.13 0.24 -6.05
N ILE A 8 7.83 -0.88 -5.94
CA ILE A 8 8.10 -1.54 -4.66
C ILE A 8 9.42 -1.02 -4.11
N GLN A 9 9.37 -0.44 -2.92
CA GLN A 9 10.53 -0.02 -2.14
C GLN A 9 10.66 -0.85 -0.87
N GLY A 10 11.83 -0.79 -0.26
CA GLY A 10 12.05 -1.37 1.05
C GLY A 10 11.16 -0.74 2.12
N PRO A 11 10.81 -1.50 3.17
CA PRO A 11 9.80 -1.10 4.16
C PRO A 11 10.20 0.11 5.01
N ASN A 12 11.47 0.48 5.02
CA ASN A 12 11.98 1.62 5.77
C ASN A 12 12.81 2.59 4.90
N ASP A 13 12.72 2.43 3.58
CA ASP A 13 13.39 3.34 2.66
C ASP A 13 12.76 4.74 2.73
N PRO A 14 13.54 5.80 2.47
CA PRO A 14 13.00 7.15 2.39
C PRO A 14 11.93 7.27 1.29
N ILE A 15 10.87 8.00 1.56
CA ILE A 15 9.89 8.38 0.55
C ILE A 15 10.45 9.58 -0.22
N LEU A 16 10.78 9.38 -1.49
CA LEU A 16 11.37 10.42 -2.33
C LEU A 16 10.28 11.26 -2.99
N LYS A 17 10.12 12.49 -2.51
CA LYS A 17 9.16 13.47 -3.05
C LYS A 17 9.71 14.12 -4.31
N PRO A 18 9.09 13.89 -5.49
CA PRO A 18 9.46 14.62 -6.71
C PRO A 18 9.25 16.12 -6.55
N LYS A 19 10.09 16.93 -7.19
CA LYS A 19 9.97 18.43 -7.18
C LYS A 19 8.60 18.89 -7.70
N THR A 20 7.98 18.11 -8.59
CA THR A 20 6.67 18.40 -9.19
C THR A 20 5.49 17.82 -8.42
N ALA A 21 5.73 17.14 -7.30
CA ALA A 21 4.70 16.62 -6.43
C ALA A 21 4.25 17.66 -5.40
N HIS A 22 2.97 18.00 -5.40
CA HIS A 22 2.41 19.04 -4.55
C HIS A 22 1.44 18.50 -3.50
N LYS A 23 0.80 17.35 -3.78
CA LYS A 23 -0.26 16.78 -2.96
C LYS A 23 0.03 15.31 -2.64
N MET A 24 1.26 15.04 -2.15
CA MET A 24 1.65 13.70 -1.74
C MET A 24 0.89 13.26 -0.49
N ASP A 25 0.30 12.10 -0.56
CA ASP A 25 -0.55 11.50 0.47
C ASP A 25 -0.05 10.10 0.82
N TYR A 26 -0.44 9.64 2.00
CA TYR A 26 -0.10 8.35 2.59
C TYR A 26 -1.33 7.45 2.65
N GLU A 27 -1.12 6.15 2.55
CA GLU A 27 -2.18 5.14 2.62
C GLU A 27 -1.63 3.85 3.24
N VAL A 28 -1.94 3.61 4.54
CA VAL A 28 -1.62 2.32 5.14
C VAL A 28 -2.58 1.26 4.64
N GLU A 29 -2.04 0.17 4.10
CA GLU A 29 -2.83 -0.93 3.55
C GLU A 29 -2.29 -2.28 3.98
N VAL A 30 -3.18 -3.27 4.12
CA VAL A 30 -2.80 -4.67 4.09
C VAL A 30 -2.73 -5.11 2.64
N ALA A 31 -1.70 -5.84 2.26
CA ALA A 31 -1.60 -6.43 0.93
C ALA A 31 -1.53 -7.95 1.00
N MET A 32 -2.15 -8.60 0.03
CA MET A 32 -2.04 -10.04 -0.19
C MET A 32 -0.93 -10.35 -1.18
N VAL A 33 -0.17 -11.40 -0.94
CA VAL A 33 0.79 -11.95 -1.89
C VAL A 33 0.26 -13.29 -2.41
N ILE A 34 0.12 -13.40 -3.71
CA ILE A 34 -0.34 -14.63 -4.36
C ILE A 34 0.79 -15.67 -4.37
N GLY A 35 0.46 -16.89 -4.02
CA GLY A 35 1.41 -18.02 -3.97
C GLY A 35 1.14 -19.09 -5.02
N LYS A 36 -0.03 -19.11 -5.64
CA LYS A 36 -0.43 -20.11 -6.63
C LYS A 36 -1.06 -19.43 -7.84
N GLU A 37 -0.67 -19.85 -9.03
CA GLU A 37 -1.29 -19.36 -10.27
C GLU A 37 -2.78 -19.71 -10.31
N GLY A 38 -3.61 -18.73 -10.72
CA GLY A 38 -5.04 -18.93 -10.87
C GLY A 38 -5.74 -17.87 -11.68
N LYS A 39 -6.86 -18.27 -12.27
CA LYS A 39 -7.81 -17.42 -13.00
C LYS A 39 -9.23 -17.89 -12.74
N ASN A 40 -10.19 -16.97 -12.72
CA ASN A 40 -11.60 -17.26 -12.41
C ASN A 40 -11.76 -18.01 -11.06
N ILE A 41 -11.04 -17.54 -10.06
CA ILE A 41 -11.03 -18.13 -8.72
C ILE A 41 -12.35 -17.80 -8.01
N SER A 42 -13.02 -18.80 -7.44
CA SER A 42 -14.20 -18.54 -6.60
C SER A 42 -13.80 -17.95 -5.25
N GLU A 43 -14.68 -17.14 -4.63
CA GLU A 43 -14.42 -16.59 -3.30
C GLU A 43 -14.13 -17.68 -2.25
N ASN A 44 -14.82 -18.80 -2.32
CA ASN A 44 -14.63 -19.90 -1.38
C ASN A 44 -13.23 -20.53 -1.44
N ASN A 45 -12.58 -20.45 -2.60
CA ASN A 45 -11.25 -21.03 -2.82
C ASN A 45 -10.14 -19.95 -2.80
N ALA A 46 -10.47 -18.69 -2.63
CA ALA A 46 -9.53 -17.57 -2.74
C ALA A 46 -8.29 -17.74 -1.85
N GLN A 47 -8.48 -18.17 -0.61
CA GLN A 47 -7.39 -18.37 0.34
C GLN A 47 -6.39 -19.47 -0.05
N GLU A 48 -6.76 -20.40 -0.91
CA GLU A 48 -5.82 -21.41 -1.42
C GLU A 48 -4.73 -20.79 -2.31
N TYR A 49 -5.01 -19.62 -2.89
CA TYR A 49 -4.12 -18.90 -3.79
C TYR A 49 -3.25 -17.85 -3.08
N VAL A 50 -3.61 -17.46 -1.87
CA VAL A 50 -2.84 -16.51 -1.06
C VAL A 50 -1.68 -17.23 -0.37
N PHE A 51 -0.48 -16.70 -0.50
CA PHE A 51 0.70 -17.15 0.23
C PHE A 51 0.78 -16.50 1.62
N GLY A 52 0.55 -15.19 1.68
CA GLY A 52 0.67 -14.43 2.92
C GLY A 52 0.32 -12.97 2.72
N TYR A 53 0.65 -12.18 3.73
CA TYR A 53 0.26 -10.77 3.84
C TYR A 53 1.45 -9.90 4.23
N CYS A 54 1.41 -8.64 3.84
CA CYS A 54 2.39 -7.63 4.22
C CYS A 54 1.74 -6.25 4.33
N ILE A 55 2.48 -5.28 4.88
CA ILE A 55 2.07 -3.87 4.87
C ILE A 55 2.51 -3.24 3.56
N VAL A 56 1.67 -2.38 3.00
CA VAL A 56 2.02 -1.46 1.92
C VAL A 56 1.66 -0.04 2.34
N ASN A 57 2.54 0.90 2.05
CA ASN A 57 2.21 2.32 2.08
C ASN A 57 1.98 2.77 0.64
N ASP A 58 0.71 2.83 0.20
CA ASP A 58 0.37 3.21 -1.18
C ASP A 58 0.45 4.73 -1.34
N ILE A 59 1.69 5.26 -1.36
CA ILE A 59 1.97 6.68 -1.52
C ILE A 59 1.35 7.20 -2.82
N SER A 60 0.56 8.26 -2.70
CA SER A 60 -0.24 8.81 -3.78
C SER A 60 0.00 10.29 -3.97
N GLU A 61 0.22 10.72 -5.20
CA GLU A 61 0.20 12.15 -5.55
C GLU A 61 -1.18 12.50 -6.09
N ARG A 62 -1.98 13.23 -5.29
CA ARG A 62 -3.42 13.44 -5.56
C ARG A 62 -3.70 14.36 -6.74
N SER A 63 -2.80 15.32 -7.04
CA SER A 63 -2.99 16.16 -8.23
C SER A 63 -2.80 15.33 -9.51
N TRP A 64 -1.80 14.45 -9.53
CA TRP A 64 -1.58 13.56 -10.68
C TRP A 64 -2.73 12.57 -10.84
N GLN A 65 -3.24 12.05 -9.71
CA GLN A 65 -4.34 11.11 -9.70
C GLN A 65 -5.63 11.71 -10.25
N LYS A 66 -5.97 12.96 -9.88
CA LYS A 66 -7.25 13.59 -10.19
C LYS A 66 -7.20 14.54 -11.38
N GLU A 67 -6.20 15.41 -11.44
CA GLU A 67 -6.13 16.48 -12.44
C GLU A 67 -5.71 15.97 -13.81
N ARG A 68 -4.98 14.85 -13.87
CA ARG A 68 -4.56 14.20 -15.12
C ARG A 68 -5.45 13.03 -15.54
N GLY A 69 -6.60 12.86 -14.90
CA GLY A 69 -7.66 11.94 -15.35
C GLY A 69 -7.36 10.45 -15.25
N GLY A 70 -6.35 10.01 -14.47
CA GLY A 70 -6.07 8.61 -14.43
C GLY A 70 -5.31 8.09 -13.21
N GLN A 71 -5.84 7.09 -12.55
CA GLN A 71 -5.19 6.39 -11.44
C GLN A 71 -3.87 5.70 -11.86
N TRP A 72 -3.68 5.43 -13.13
CA TRP A 72 -2.48 4.79 -13.66
C TRP A 72 -1.20 5.59 -13.43
N ILE A 73 -1.28 6.91 -13.27
CA ILE A 73 -0.14 7.77 -12.95
C ILE A 73 0.31 7.59 -11.49
N LYS A 74 -0.65 7.26 -10.60
CA LYS A 74 -0.44 7.09 -9.18
C LYS A 74 0.76 6.20 -8.85
N GLY A 75 0.85 5.08 -9.51
CA GLY A 75 1.83 4.06 -9.20
C GLY A 75 3.11 4.09 -10.04
N LYS A 76 3.30 5.04 -10.95
CA LYS A 76 4.43 5.00 -11.89
C LYS A 76 5.65 5.82 -11.46
N SER A 77 5.44 6.81 -10.61
CA SER A 77 6.49 7.75 -10.22
C SER A 77 6.76 7.77 -8.73
N ILE A 78 5.87 7.16 -7.95
CA ILE A 78 5.94 7.14 -6.50
C ILE A 78 5.89 5.69 -6.06
N ALA A 79 6.83 5.30 -5.23
CA ALA A 79 6.97 3.95 -4.79
C ALA A 79 5.97 3.59 -3.69
N GLY A 80 5.66 2.31 -3.58
CA GLY A 80 4.92 1.72 -2.47
C GLY A 80 5.86 0.95 -1.56
N PRO A 81 6.33 1.51 -0.44
CA PRO A 81 7.08 0.76 0.55
C PRO A 81 6.31 -0.49 1.00
N THR A 82 6.95 -1.65 0.92
CA THR A 82 6.32 -2.97 1.12
C THR A 82 7.12 -3.79 2.13
N GLY A 83 6.46 -4.41 3.09
CA GLY A 83 7.06 -5.18 4.17
C GLY A 83 6.68 -4.61 5.54
N PRO A 84 7.46 -4.83 6.64
CA PRO A 84 8.82 -5.39 6.66
C PRO A 84 8.88 -6.91 6.50
N TYR A 85 7.77 -7.59 6.73
CA TYR A 85 7.67 -9.04 6.64
C TYR A 85 6.64 -9.44 5.59
N LEU A 86 6.86 -10.58 4.98
CA LEU A 86 5.83 -11.35 4.31
C LEU A 86 5.44 -12.47 5.28
N VAL A 87 4.34 -12.26 6.00
CA VAL A 87 3.82 -13.19 6.99
C VAL A 87 2.95 -14.22 6.28
N THR A 88 3.24 -15.50 6.43
CA THR A 88 2.47 -16.55 5.79
C THR A 88 1.06 -16.63 6.39
N LYS A 89 0.08 -17.02 5.58
CA LYS A 89 -1.34 -16.99 5.98
C LYS A 89 -1.67 -17.86 7.20
N ASP A 90 -0.89 -18.91 7.43
CA ASP A 90 -1.04 -19.83 8.56
C ASP A 90 -0.59 -19.25 9.90
N GLU A 91 0.22 -18.19 9.87
CA GLU A 91 0.62 -17.45 11.08
C GLU A 91 -0.41 -16.40 11.51
N ILE A 92 -1.40 -16.08 10.68
CA ILE A 92 -2.44 -15.10 10.98
C ILE A 92 -3.73 -15.80 11.34
N VAL A 93 -4.14 -15.66 12.60
CA VAL A 93 -5.34 -16.34 13.12
C VAL A 93 -6.61 -15.86 12.42
N ASP A 94 -6.76 -14.55 12.24
CA ASP A 94 -7.90 -13.95 11.54
C ASP A 94 -7.48 -12.70 10.78
N ILE A 95 -7.32 -12.83 9.47
CA ILE A 95 -6.99 -11.70 8.59
C ILE A 95 -8.09 -10.64 8.53
N ASN A 96 -9.33 -10.99 8.85
CA ASN A 96 -10.45 -10.06 8.83
C ASN A 96 -10.59 -9.25 10.11
N ASN A 97 -9.66 -9.38 11.07
CA ASN A 97 -9.68 -8.61 12.31
C ASN A 97 -8.27 -8.15 12.69
N LEU A 98 -7.63 -7.38 11.85
CA LEU A 98 -6.34 -6.73 12.12
C LEU A 98 -6.52 -5.23 12.27
N ASN A 99 -5.99 -4.66 13.35
CA ASN A 99 -5.89 -3.21 13.47
C ASN A 99 -4.74 -2.68 12.63
N LEU A 100 -4.97 -1.54 12.00
CA LEU A 100 -3.96 -0.81 11.24
C LEU A 100 -3.99 0.67 11.59
N SER A 101 -2.83 1.29 11.55
CA SER A 101 -2.68 2.69 11.91
C SER A 101 -1.53 3.34 11.17
N LEU A 102 -1.63 4.66 10.98
CA LEU A 102 -0.57 5.48 10.42
C LEU A 102 -0.48 6.81 11.18
N ASP A 103 0.74 7.16 11.55
CA ASP A 103 1.08 8.43 12.19
C ASP A 103 2.00 9.25 11.26
N VAL A 104 1.80 10.57 11.26
CA VAL A 104 2.73 11.53 10.62
C VAL A 104 3.24 12.48 11.70
N ASN A 105 4.56 12.54 11.90
CA ASN A 105 5.22 13.35 12.93
C ASN A 105 4.66 13.07 14.35
N GLY A 106 4.28 11.83 14.63
CA GLY A 106 3.69 11.41 15.89
C GLY A 106 2.20 11.77 16.07
N GLU A 107 1.57 12.41 15.06
CA GLU A 107 0.13 12.67 15.05
C GLU A 107 -0.60 11.53 14.33
N ARG A 108 -1.56 10.85 15.01
CA ARG A 108 -2.39 9.82 14.42
C ARG A 108 -3.22 10.38 13.28
N ARG A 109 -3.06 9.79 12.09
CA ARG A 109 -3.77 10.15 10.86
C ARG A 109 -4.79 9.13 10.46
N GLN A 110 -4.41 7.86 10.45
CA GLN A 110 -5.29 6.77 10.08
C GLN A 110 -5.42 5.76 11.22
N THR A 111 -6.62 5.27 11.40
CA THR A 111 -6.93 4.13 12.28
C THR A 111 -8.01 3.31 11.60
N GLY A 112 -7.77 2.03 11.45
CA GLY A 112 -8.70 1.10 10.81
C GLY A 112 -8.64 -0.28 11.42
N ASN A 113 -9.57 -1.12 11.00
CA ASN A 113 -9.57 -2.55 11.24
C ASN A 113 -10.07 -3.24 9.98
N THR A 114 -9.47 -4.36 9.60
CA THR A 114 -9.83 -5.08 8.37
C THR A 114 -11.26 -5.63 8.38
N GLU A 115 -11.91 -5.74 9.53
CA GLU A 115 -13.34 -6.09 9.63
C GLU A 115 -14.27 -5.07 8.93
N ARG A 116 -13.77 -3.82 8.73
CA ARG A 116 -14.53 -2.72 8.11
C ARG A 116 -14.30 -2.60 6.61
N MET A 117 -13.58 -3.53 6.00
CA MET A 117 -13.38 -3.55 4.57
C MET A 117 -14.73 -3.67 3.84
N ILE A 118 -14.95 -2.83 2.82
CA ILE A 118 -16.14 -2.90 1.97
C ILE A 118 -16.17 -4.22 1.20
N PHE A 119 -15.02 -4.63 0.67
CA PHE A 119 -14.81 -5.92 0.02
C PHE A 119 -13.75 -6.70 0.79
N ASN A 120 -14.07 -7.90 1.22
CA ASN A 120 -13.14 -8.74 1.95
C ASN A 120 -12.02 -9.29 1.05
N PHE A 121 -11.01 -9.89 1.66
CA PHE A 121 -9.85 -10.45 0.95
C PHE A 121 -10.22 -11.48 -0.12
N ASN A 122 -11.17 -12.36 0.18
CA ASN A 122 -11.60 -13.42 -0.74
C ASN A 122 -12.29 -12.84 -1.97
N PHE A 123 -13.17 -11.86 -1.77
CA PHE A 123 -13.82 -11.16 -2.86
C PHE A 123 -12.79 -10.48 -3.78
N LEU A 124 -11.78 -9.81 -3.23
CA LEU A 124 -10.76 -9.12 -4.04
C LEU A 124 -9.98 -10.10 -4.91
N VAL A 125 -9.53 -11.24 -4.36
CA VAL A 125 -8.84 -12.28 -5.14
C VAL A 125 -9.76 -12.82 -6.24
N SER A 126 -10.98 -13.17 -5.89
CA SER A 126 -11.98 -13.67 -6.85
C SER A 126 -12.22 -12.65 -7.96
N HIS A 127 -12.55 -11.42 -7.60
CA HIS A 127 -12.88 -10.36 -8.54
C HIS A 127 -11.74 -10.07 -9.52
N ILE A 128 -10.53 -9.86 -9.04
CA ILE A 128 -9.37 -9.56 -9.89
C ILE A 128 -9.05 -10.74 -10.81
N SER A 129 -9.17 -11.97 -10.32
CA SER A 129 -8.90 -13.16 -11.10
C SER A 129 -9.83 -13.37 -12.30
N HIS A 130 -10.99 -12.71 -12.34
CA HIS A 130 -11.86 -12.72 -13.52
C HIS A 130 -11.28 -11.90 -14.69
N PHE A 131 -10.54 -10.84 -14.40
CA PHE A 131 -9.97 -9.96 -15.43
C PHE A 131 -8.59 -10.40 -15.88
N MET A 132 -7.79 -10.99 -14.97
CA MET A 132 -6.41 -11.40 -15.28
C MET A 132 -6.03 -12.68 -14.56
N THR A 133 -5.05 -13.38 -15.08
CA THR A 133 -4.41 -14.49 -14.35
C THR A 133 -3.55 -13.92 -13.24
N LEU A 134 -3.74 -14.43 -12.02
CA LEU A 134 -2.90 -14.11 -10.88
C LEU A 134 -1.72 -15.09 -10.85
N TYR A 135 -0.51 -14.58 -10.81
CA TYR A 135 0.72 -15.37 -10.75
C TYR A 135 1.34 -15.31 -9.36
N PRO A 136 2.11 -16.34 -8.94
CA PRO A 136 2.90 -16.28 -7.72
C PRO A 136 3.77 -15.03 -7.68
N GLY A 137 3.75 -14.32 -6.52
CA GLY A 137 4.42 -13.04 -6.34
C GLY A 137 3.58 -11.81 -6.75
N THR A 138 2.39 -11.98 -7.32
CA THR A 138 1.45 -10.86 -7.51
C THR A 138 1.06 -10.28 -6.15
N ILE A 139 1.19 -8.97 -5.98
CA ILE A 139 0.78 -8.25 -4.77
C ILE A 139 -0.55 -7.54 -5.07
N ILE A 140 -1.55 -7.78 -4.22
CA ILE A 140 -2.87 -7.14 -4.29
C ILE A 140 -3.00 -6.23 -3.07
N THR A 141 -3.00 -4.93 -3.28
CA THR A 141 -3.30 -3.93 -2.26
C THR A 141 -4.81 -3.82 -2.07
N THR A 142 -5.25 -3.57 -0.84
CA THR A 142 -6.67 -3.74 -0.47
C THR A 142 -7.43 -2.44 -0.22
N GLY A 143 -6.74 -1.32 -0.40
CA GLY A 143 -7.29 -0.01 -0.07
C GLY A 143 -7.01 0.39 1.38
N THR A 144 -7.09 1.68 1.63
CA THR A 144 -6.70 2.31 2.89
C THR A 144 -7.94 2.73 3.70
N PRO A 145 -7.88 2.72 5.05
CA PRO A 145 -8.93 3.30 5.87
C PRO A 145 -8.98 4.83 5.73
N ALA A 146 -10.06 5.44 6.22
CA ALA A 146 -10.21 6.88 6.30
C ALA A 146 -9.07 7.57 7.06
N GLY A 147 -8.86 8.87 6.80
CA GLY A 147 -7.85 9.72 7.42
C GLY A 147 -6.67 10.05 6.52
N THR A 148 -6.81 9.86 5.20
CA THR A 148 -5.84 10.38 4.23
C THR A 148 -5.82 11.91 4.28
N ALA A 149 -4.71 12.52 3.88
CA ALA A 149 -4.60 13.98 3.90
C ALA A 149 -5.66 14.66 3.02
N MET A 150 -6.04 14.00 1.92
CA MET A 150 -7.06 14.50 0.99
C MET A 150 -8.46 14.61 1.61
N GLU A 151 -8.76 13.76 2.62
CA GLU A 151 -10.07 13.72 3.27
C GLU A 151 -10.23 14.77 4.38
N MET A 152 -9.17 15.45 4.76
CA MET A 152 -9.20 16.47 5.79
C MET A 152 -9.82 17.77 5.27
N ASP A 153 -10.54 18.50 6.13
CA ASP A 153 -11.08 19.83 5.82
C ASP A 153 -9.96 20.80 5.40
N MET A 154 -8.81 20.71 6.06
CA MET A 154 -7.57 21.37 5.68
C MET A 154 -6.50 20.31 5.38
N PRO A 155 -6.32 19.93 4.09
CA PRO A 155 -5.40 18.86 3.71
C PRO A 155 -3.96 19.10 4.15
N LYS A 156 -3.39 18.17 4.90
CA LYS A 156 -2.00 18.19 5.36
C LYS A 156 -1.18 17.16 4.57
N PHE A 157 -0.91 17.47 3.31
CA PHE A 157 -0.08 16.61 2.44
C PHE A 157 1.37 16.55 2.92
N LEU A 158 2.04 15.42 2.63
CA LEU A 158 3.42 15.17 3.03
C LEU A 158 4.39 16.23 2.52
N GLN A 159 5.25 16.67 3.41
CA GLN A 159 6.33 17.62 3.14
C GLN A 159 7.69 16.94 3.35
N VAL A 160 8.72 17.53 2.77
CA VAL A 160 10.11 17.11 3.03
C VAL A 160 10.41 17.27 4.52
N GLY A 161 10.96 16.21 5.12
CA GLY A 161 11.25 16.12 6.54
C GLY A 161 10.16 15.40 7.38
N ASP A 162 8.96 15.18 6.82
CA ASP A 162 7.91 14.45 7.53
C ASP A 162 8.34 13.01 7.80
N LYS A 163 8.03 12.53 9.01
CA LYS A 163 8.28 11.16 9.45
C LYS A 163 6.95 10.43 9.54
N LEU A 164 6.91 9.23 8.95
CA LEU A 164 5.74 8.37 8.97
C LEU A 164 6.04 7.12 9.78
N ASN A 165 5.07 6.66 10.56
CA ASN A 165 5.06 5.34 11.17
C ASN A 165 3.75 4.64 10.81
N LEU A 166 3.85 3.46 10.20
CA LEU A 166 2.72 2.60 9.88
C LEU A 166 2.82 1.34 10.70
N LYS A 167 1.67 0.86 11.20
CA LYS A 167 1.61 -0.38 11.96
C LYS A 167 0.37 -1.18 11.60
N VAL A 168 0.55 -2.50 11.46
CA VAL A 168 -0.54 -3.46 11.29
C VAL A 168 -0.28 -4.64 12.21
N ASP A 169 -1.31 -5.07 12.93
CA ASP A 169 -1.23 -6.22 13.83
C ASP A 169 -0.65 -7.43 13.09
N HIS A 170 0.27 -8.13 13.73
CA HIS A 170 0.98 -9.31 13.22
C HIS A 170 1.86 -9.11 11.98
N LEU A 171 1.76 -7.97 11.28
CA LEU A 171 2.56 -7.69 10.07
C LEU A 171 3.77 -6.78 10.32
N GLY A 172 3.91 -6.25 11.55
CA GLY A 172 5.01 -5.38 11.94
C GLY A 172 4.72 -3.89 11.74
N GLU A 173 5.79 -3.13 11.49
CA GLU A 173 5.70 -1.67 11.28
C GLU A 173 6.70 -1.18 10.24
N GLN A 174 6.38 -0.05 9.63
CA GLN A 174 7.25 0.68 8.71
C GLN A 174 7.53 2.07 9.26
N ASN A 175 8.76 2.55 9.06
CA ASN A 175 9.18 3.89 9.46
C ASN A 175 9.83 4.61 8.27
N HIS A 176 9.31 5.76 7.88
CA HIS A 176 9.81 6.50 6.74
C HIS A 176 10.16 7.93 7.10
N ILE A 177 11.05 8.52 6.32
CA ILE A 177 11.25 9.97 6.23
C ILE A 177 10.98 10.42 4.80
N CYS A 178 10.26 11.52 4.64
CA CYS A 178 10.03 12.11 3.33
C CYS A 178 11.23 13.00 2.95
N LEU A 179 11.91 12.69 1.85
CA LEU A 179 13.04 13.44 1.34
C LEU A 179 12.73 14.04 -0.03
N LEU A 180 13.43 15.11 -0.39
CA LEU A 180 13.35 15.67 -1.74
C LEU A 180 14.09 14.74 -2.71
N TYR A 181 13.45 14.37 -3.82
CA TYR A 181 14.14 13.68 -4.90
C TYR A 181 15.15 14.63 -5.56
N THR A 182 16.42 14.28 -5.50
CA THR A 182 17.52 14.95 -6.21
C THR A 182 18.14 13.95 -7.18
N SER A 183 18.55 14.40 -8.37
CA SER A 183 19.16 13.54 -9.39
C SER A 183 20.43 12.82 -8.93
N ASP A 184 21.07 13.35 -7.89
CA ASP A 184 22.35 12.82 -7.38
C ASP A 184 22.17 11.63 -6.43
N ALA A 185 20.91 11.33 -6.03
CA ALA A 185 20.62 10.16 -5.16
C ALA A 185 20.38 8.85 -5.94
N ALA A 186 20.48 8.87 -7.26
CA ALA A 186 20.28 7.70 -8.12
C ALA A 186 21.60 7.02 -8.52
N ASP A 187 22.75 7.62 -8.20
CA ASP A 187 24.09 7.15 -8.61
C ASP A 187 24.96 6.68 -7.43
N GLU A 188 24.42 6.61 -6.20
CA GLU A 188 25.04 5.96 -5.04
C GLU A 188 24.27 4.64 -4.70
#